data_80821258aba21fc0ee1efdb189233efc
#
_entry.id   80821258aba21fc0ee1efdb189233efc
#
_cell.length_a   1.000
_cell.length_b   1.000
_cell.length_c   1.000
_cell.angle_alpha   90.00
_cell.angle_beta   90.00
_cell.angle_gamma   90.00
#
_symmetry.space_group_name_H-M   'P 1'
#
loop_
_entity.id
_entity.type
_entity.pdbx_description
1 polymer ?
#
loop_
_entity_poly.entity_id
_entity_poly.type
_entity_poly.pdbx_seq_one_letter_code
_entity_poly.pdbx_strand_id
1 'polypeptide(L)'
;RGLGDVYKRQVYGGAAGGGKSWLGCDWLMRCCWAFPKTRWFVGRNNIKDSRESVLVTFGKVADSYGFTDYRITDDGIKFTNGSEIVLLDLTFYPQKDPMFERLGSKEFTGGWIEEAGEVHYMAYEVLKSRIGRHLNEEYGLEAKMLITCNPKKNWLYKHFYKPHIDGTLPKDCAFVQALVYDNPFITPDYIRTLE
;
A
#
# COMPACT_ATOMS: atom_id res chain seq x y z
N ARG A 1 10.70 13.96 -0.93
CA ARG A 1 9.42 14.36 -1.57
C ARG A 1 8.38 13.34 -1.13
N GLY A 2 7.39 13.76 -0.32
CA GLY A 2 6.34 12.88 0.14
C GLY A 2 5.51 12.31 -1.01
N LEU A 3 4.53 11.46 -0.69
CA LEU A 3 3.52 10.93 -1.62
C LEU A 3 2.65 12.09 -2.17
N GLY A 4 3.34 13.04 -2.84
CA GLY A 4 2.80 14.32 -3.29
C GLY A 4 1.82 14.20 -4.45
N ASP A 5 1.27 15.32 -4.86
CA ASP A 5 0.07 15.45 -5.70
C ASP A 5 0.21 14.99 -7.16
N VAL A 6 1.40 14.62 -7.62
CA VAL A 6 1.67 14.39 -9.06
C VAL A 6 1.45 12.95 -9.51
N TYR A 7 1.64 11.94 -8.64
CA TYR A 7 1.63 10.54 -9.07
C TYR A 7 0.40 9.80 -8.54
N LYS A 8 -0.31 9.13 -9.43
CA LYS A 8 -1.48 8.30 -9.09
C LYS A 8 -1.07 6.91 -8.58
N ARG A 9 0.08 6.40 -9.04
CA ARG A 9 0.62 5.08 -8.67
C ARG A 9 2.08 5.21 -8.31
N GLN A 10 2.42 4.87 -7.09
CA GLN A 10 3.79 4.93 -6.60
C GLN A 10 4.24 3.56 -6.15
N VAL A 11 5.27 3.04 -6.79
CA VAL A 11 5.96 1.82 -6.37
C VAL A 11 7.15 2.21 -5.52
N TYR A 12 7.15 1.75 -4.27
CA TYR A 12 8.26 1.86 -3.36
C TYR A 12 8.89 0.47 -3.22
N GLY A 13 9.95 0.25 -3.99
CA GLY A 13 10.63 -1.03 -4.10
C GLY A 13 11.99 -1.01 -3.48
N GLY A 14 12.39 -2.13 -2.85
CA GLY A 14 13.73 -2.23 -2.28
C GLY A 14 13.86 -3.38 -1.28
N ALA A 15 15.07 -3.51 -0.71
CA ALA A 15 15.41 -4.58 0.22
C ALA A 15 14.56 -4.57 1.50
N ALA A 16 14.61 -5.67 2.24
CA ALA A 16 14.08 -5.74 3.59
C ALA A 16 14.67 -4.62 4.46
N GLY A 17 13.91 -4.11 5.43
CA GLY A 17 14.36 -3.05 6.32
C GLY A 17 14.25 -1.62 5.77
N GLY A 18 13.82 -1.41 4.53
CA GLY A 18 13.66 -0.07 3.92
C GLY A 18 12.48 0.76 4.42
N GLY A 19 11.84 0.42 5.55
CA GLY A 19 10.76 1.21 6.15
C GLY A 19 9.42 1.17 5.38
N LYS A 20 9.24 0.25 4.44
CA LYS A 20 8.09 0.20 3.53
C LYS A 20 6.75 0.11 4.25
N SER A 21 6.62 -0.80 5.21
CA SER A 21 5.36 -0.99 5.96
C SER A 21 5.07 0.19 6.89
N TRP A 22 6.10 0.80 7.47
CA TRP A 22 5.96 2.04 8.24
C TRP A 22 5.40 3.17 7.38
N LEU A 23 6.00 3.40 6.20
CA LEU A 23 5.54 4.42 5.24
C LEU A 23 4.08 4.20 4.83
N GLY A 24 3.69 2.96 4.52
CA GLY A 24 2.32 2.63 4.12
C GLY A 24 1.31 2.92 5.23
N CYS A 25 1.62 2.53 6.46
CA CYS A 25 0.78 2.79 7.63
C CYS A 25 0.68 4.29 7.95
N ASP A 26 1.80 5.02 7.95
CA ASP A 26 1.82 6.46 8.20
C ASP A 26 1.00 7.23 7.14
N TRP A 27 1.21 6.90 5.88
CA TRP A 27 0.47 7.52 4.78
C TRP A 27 -1.04 7.31 4.90
N LEU A 28 -1.49 6.06 5.13
CA LEU A 28 -2.92 5.77 5.26
C LEU A 28 -3.53 6.40 6.50
N MET A 29 -2.81 6.40 7.63
CA MET A 29 -3.28 7.06 8.86
C MET A 29 -3.53 8.55 8.63
N ARG A 30 -2.59 9.25 8.00
CA ARG A 30 -2.72 10.67 7.66
C ARG A 30 -3.86 10.93 6.68
N CYS A 31 -4.00 10.10 5.64
CA CYS A 31 -5.09 10.21 4.68
C CYS A 31 -6.45 10.03 5.36
N CYS A 32 -6.62 8.99 6.16
CA CYS A 32 -7.86 8.73 6.89
C CYS A 32 -8.22 9.85 7.85
N TRP A 33 -7.22 10.42 8.55
CA TRP A 33 -7.47 11.49 9.49
C TRP A 33 -7.78 12.83 8.80
N ALA A 34 -7.04 13.17 7.75
CA ALA A 34 -7.23 14.41 7.01
C ALA A 34 -8.56 14.47 6.23
N PHE A 35 -9.09 13.31 5.81
CA PHE A 35 -10.29 13.23 4.98
C PHE A 35 -11.34 12.33 5.64
N PRO A 36 -12.23 12.88 6.50
CA PRO A 36 -13.24 12.12 7.21
C PRO A 36 -14.15 11.28 6.30
N LYS A 37 -14.58 10.11 6.81
CA LYS A 37 -15.48 9.15 6.13
C LYS A 37 -14.90 8.54 4.85
N THR A 38 -13.63 8.77 4.53
CA THR A 38 -12.98 8.12 3.39
C THR A 38 -12.70 6.65 3.64
N ARG A 39 -12.61 5.89 2.56
CA ARG A 39 -12.42 4.44 2.60
C ARG A 39 -11.18 4.04 1.84
N TRP A 40 -10.22 3.49 2.54
CA TRP A 40 -8.94 3.06 2.01
C TRP A 40 -8.79 1.55 2.14
N PHE A 41 -7.87 0.94 1.40
CA PHE A 41 -7.57 -0.47 1.58
C PHE A 41 -6.08 -0.73 1.80
N VAL A 42 -5.78 -1.84 2.45
CA VAL A 42 -4.50 -2.53 2.39
C VAL A 42 -4.76 -3.93 1.82
N GLY A 43 -4.13 -4.22 0.68
CA GLY A 43 -4.22 -5.52 0.05
C GLY A 43 -2.91 -6.29 0.14
N ARG A 44 -2.98 -7.58 0.47
CA ARG A 44 -1.86 -8.50 0.49
C ARG A 44 -2.29 -9.86 -0.06
N ASN A 45 -1.34 -10.65 -0.56
CA ASN A 45 -1.63 -11.98 -1.08
C ASN A 45 -2.33 -12.89 -0.06
N ASN A 46 -1.98 -12.76 1.24
CA ASN A 46 -2.63 -13.48 2.33
C ASN A 46 -3.06 -12.50 3.42
N ILE A 47 -4.36 -12.44 3.71
CA ILE A 47 -4.91 -11.51 4.70
C ILE A 47 -4.42 -11.77 6.13
N LYS A 48 -4.07 -13.02 6.48
CA LYS A 48 -3.52 -13.35 7.80
C LYS A 48 -2.20 -12.62 8.03
N ASP A 49 -1.32 -12.61 7.01
CA ASP A 49 -0.04 -11.93 7.08
C ASP A 49 -0.20 -10.41 7.25
N SER A 50 -1.26 -9.83 6.64
CA SER A 50 -1.58 -8.41 6.85
C SER A 50 -1.98 -8.11 8.29
N ARG A 51 -2.73 -9.01 8.94
CA ARG A 51 -3.11 -8.84 10.35
C ARG A 51 -1.88 -8.89 11.27
N GLU A 52 -0.95 -9.79 10.99
CA GLU A 52 0.25 -9.96 11.82
C GLU A 52 1.30 -8.87 11.57
N SER A 53 1.39 -8.30 10.38
CA SER A 53 2.39 -7.30 10.02
C SER A 53 1.86 -5.87 10.00
N VAL A 54 0.81 -5.62 9.21
CA VAL A 54 0.29 -4.27 8.98
C VAL A 54 -0.38 -3.70 10.23
N LEU A 55 -1.26 -4.48 10.89
CA LEU A 55 -1.96 -3.98 12.06
C LEU A 55 -1.01 -3.71 13.23
N VAL A 56 0.00 -4.56 13.41
CA VAL A 56 1.04 -4.36 14.43
C VAL A 56 1.89 -3.12 14.11
N THR A 57 2.28 -2.95 12.84
CA THR A 57 3.06 -1.77 12.41
C THR A 57 2.23 -0.50 12.54
N PHE A 58 0.94 -0.55 12.18
CA PHE A 58 0.03 0.59 12.33
C PHE A 58 -0.06 1.05 13.79
N GLY A 59 -0.21 0.12 14.73
CA GLY A 59 -0.19 0.45 16.16
C GLY A 59 1.08 1.19 16.57
N LYS A 60 2.26 0.69 16.17
CA LYS A 60 3.54 1.36 16.45
C LYS A 60 3.63 2.77 15.83
N VAL A 61 3.12 2.94 14.60
CA VAL A 61 3.06 4.26 13.95
C VAL A 61 2.14 5.20 14.75
N ALA A 62 0.94 4.76 15.08
CA ALA A 62 -0.01 5.55 15.87
C ALA A 62 0.56 5.95 17.22
N ASP A 63 1.17 5.01 17.94
CA ASP A 63 1.82 5.24 19.23
C ASP A 63 2.94 6.29 19.13
N SER A 64 3.72 6.26 18.04
CA SER A 64 4.81 7.23 17.82
C SER A 64 4.33 8.67 17.69
N TYR A 65 3.07 8.88 17.30
CA TYR A 65 2.41 10.18 17.23
C TYR A 65 1.48 10.48 18.42
N GLY A 66 1.33 9.55 19.35
CA GLY A 66 0.32 9.65 20.42
C GLY A 66 -1.12 9.65 19.85
N PHE A 67 -1.34 9.02 18.70
CA PHE A 67 -2.63 9.01 18.02
C PHE A 67 -3.49 7.85 18.54
N THR A 68 -4.67 8.16 19.09
CA THR A 68 -5.58 7.21 19.74
C THR A 68 -6.98 7.14 19.11
N ASP A 69 -7.28 8.01 18.14
CA ASP A 69 -8.61 8.15 17.53
C ASP A 69 -8.93 7.06 16.50
N TYR A 70 -8.60 5.81 16.83
CA TYR A 70 -8.87 4.64 15.99
C TYR A 70 -9.15 3.40 16.83
N ARG A 71 -9.67 2.37 16.17
CA ARG A 71 -9.76 1.00 16.70
C ARG A 71 -9.40 -0.01 15.63
N ILE A 72 -8.70 -1.05 16.03
CA ILE A 72 -8.41 -2.21 15.19
C ILE A 72 -9.58 -3.19 15.27
N THR A 73 -9.98 -3.74 14.12
CA THR A 73 -11.02 -4.76 13.97
C THR A 73 -10.48 -5.92 13.14
N ASP A 74 -11.20 -7.03 13.04
CA ASP A 74 -10.82 -8.17 12.20
C ASP A 74 -10.72 -7.81 10.70
N ASP A 75 -11.50 -6.84 10.27
CA ASP A 75 -11.58 -6.40 8.86
C ASP A 75 -10.64 -5.22 8.52
N GLY A 76 -9.98 -4.63 9.53
CA GLY A 76 -9.09 -3.50 9.33
C GLY A 76 -9.08 -2.48 10.47
N ILE A 77 -9.07 -1.21 10.15
CA ILE A 77 -8.92 -0.11 11.11
C ILE A 77 -10.05 0.89 10.87
N LYS A 78 -10.74 1.29 11.94
CA LYS A 78 -11.80 2.29 11.91
C LYS A 78 -11.39 3.51 12.75
N PHE A 79 -11.58 4.69 12.17
CA PHE A 79 -11.25 5.96 12.81
C PHE A 79 -12.51 6.61 13.40
N THR A 80 -12.34 7.42 14.45
CA THR A 80 -13.45 8.13 15.11
C THR A 80 -14.13 9.16 14.20
N ASN A 81 -13.42 9.66 13.17
CA ASN A 81 -13.97 10.57 12.16
C ASN A 81 -14.78 9.85 11.05
N GLY A 82 -14.99 8.55 11.17
CA GLY A 82 -15.75 7.73 10.23
C GLY A 82 -14.96 7.17 9.05
N SER A 83 -13.68 7.49 8.91
CA SER A 83 -12.82 6.87 7.91
C SER A 83 -12.46 5.42 8.27
N GLU A 84 -12.08 4.64 7.28
CA GLU A 84 -11.66 3.25 7.50
C GLU A 84 -10.54 2.80 6.57
N ILE A 85 -9.74 1.86 7.04
CA ILE A 85 -8.81 1.07 6.24
C ILE A 85 -9.30 -0.37 6.26
N VAL A 86 -9.62 -0.91 5.09
CA VAL A 86 -10.12 -2.28 4.90
C VAL A 86 -8.96 -3.19 4.51
N LEU A 87 -8.81 -4.33 5.17
CA LEU A 87 -7.88 -5.37 4.75
C LEU A 87 -8.48 -6.21 3.63
N LEU A 88 -7.71 -6.43 2.56
CA LEU A 88 -8.14 -7.21 1.40
C LEU A 88 -7.25 -8.44 1.21
N ASP A 89 -7.89 -9.60 1.09
CA ASP A 89 -7.25 -10.82 0.61
C ASP A 89 -7.09 -10.75 -0.91
N LEU A 90 -5.84 -10.77 -1.38
CA LEU A 90 -5.48 -10.76 -2.79
C LEU A 90 -4.97 -12.12 -3.27
N THR A 91 -5.25 -13.20 -2.52
CA THR A 91 -4.92 -14.56 -2.93
C THR A 91 -5.53 -14.88 -4.29
N PHE A 92 -4.73 -15.42 -5.20
CA PHE A 92 -5.21 -15.86 -6.50
C PHE A 92 -5.87 -17.24 -6.41
N TYR A 93 -7.13 -17.32 -6.82
CA TYR A 93 -7.90 -18.57 -6.86
C TYR A 93 -8.22 -18.92 -8.32
N PRO A 94 -7.35 -19.68 -9.03
CA PRO A 94 -7.46 -19.88 -10.48
C PRO A 94 -8.74 -20.58 -10.94
N GLN A 95 -9.34 -21.40 -10.08
CA GLN A 95 -10.59 -22.12 -10.40
C GLN A 95 -11.85 -21.41 -9.88
N LYS A 96 -11.73 -20.71 -8.74
CA LYS A 96 -12.89 -20.16 -8.03
C LYS A 96 -13.16 -18.69 -8.39
N ASP A 97 -12.10 -17.90 -8.57
CA ASP A 97 -12.19 -16.45 -8.80
C ASP A 97 -10.96 -15.97 -9.60
N PRO A 98 -10.78 -16.45 -10.86
CA PRO A 98 -9.60 -16.13 -11.65
C PRO A 98 -9.51 -14.65 -12.05
N MET A 99 -10.63 -13.94 -12.04
CA MET A 99 -10.73 -12.52 -12.43
C MET A 99 -10.86 -11.58 -11.23
N PHE A 100 -10.73 -12.09 -9.99
CA PHE A 100 -10.88 -11.29 -8.77
C PHE A 100 -12.24 -10.57 -8.69
N GLU A 101 -13.31 -11.23 -9.11
CA GLU A 101 -14.66 -10.65 -9.11
C GLU A 101 -15.12 -10.20 -7.72
N ARG A 102 -14.65 -10.87 -6.65
CA ARG A 102 -14.88 -10.48 -5.26
C ARG A 102 -14.41 -9.07 -4.89
N LEU A 103 -13.48 -8.50 -5.68
CA LEU A 103 -13.00 -7.12 -5.54
C LEU A 103 -13.81 -6.14 -6.39
N GLY A 104 -14.53 -6.64 -7.40
CA GLY A 104 -15.17 -5.84 -8.44
C GLY A 104 -16.31 -4.95 -7.97
N SER A 105 -16.98 -5.29 -6.86
CA SER A 105 -18.07 -4.52 -6.26
C SER A 105 -17.61 -3.48 -5.23
N LYS A 106 -16.33 -3.42 -4.94
CA LYS A 106 -15.79 -2.54 -3.89
C LYS A 106 -15.46 -1.16 -4.46
N GLU A 107 -15.57 -0.13 -3.61
CA GLU A 107 -15.22 1.24 -3.95
C GLU A 107 -14.35 1.83 -2.85
N PHE A 108 -13.26 2.50 -3.28
CA PHE A 108 -12.27 3.07 -2.37
C PHE A 108 -11.86 4.47 -2.81
N THR A 109 -11.43 5.29 -1.86
CA THR A 109 -10.77 6.57 -2.10
C THR A 109 -9.38 6.34 -2.72
N GLY A 110 -8.64 5.41 -2.16
CA GLY A 110 -7.33 4.97 -2.60
C GLY A 110 -6.89 3.73 -1.83
N GLY A 111 -5.62 3.34 -1.91
CA GLY A 111 -5.16 2.19 -1.16
C GLY A 111 -3.70 1.83 -1.33
N TRP A 112 -3.31 0.76 -0.67
CA TRP A 112 -1.97 0.24 -0.64
C TRP A 112 -1.95 -1.27 -0.90
N ILE A 113 -1.10 -1.72 -1.82
CA ILE A 113 -0.77 -3.13 -2.03
C ILE A 113 0.58 -3.40 -1.37
N GLU A 114 0.54 -4.15 -0.26
CA GLU A 114 1.73 -4.58 0.47
C GLU A 114 2.29 -5.86 -0.12
N GLU A 115 3.63 -5.98 -0.15
CA GLU A 115 4.35 -7.14 -0.71
C GLU A 115 3.81 -7.54 -2.10
N ALA A 116 3.61 -6.53 -2.96
CA ALA A 116 2.98 -6.69 -4.26
C ALA A 116 3.71 -7.68 -5.19
N GLY A 117 4.96 -8.02 -4.87
CA GLY A 117 5.70 -9.06 -5.56
C GLY A 117 5.09 -10.46 -5.47
N GLU A 118 4.21 -10.70 -4.49
CA GLU A 118 3.48 -11.95 -4.26
C GLU A 118 2.05 -11.90 -4.85
N VAL A 119 1.56 -10.72 -5.18
CA VAL A 119 0.20 -10.49 -5.65
C VAL A 119 0.11 -10.74 -7.16
N HIS A 120 -0.95 -11.41 -7.60
CA HIS A 120 -1.22 -11.63 -9.02
C HIS A 120 -1.56 -10.30 -9.71
N TYR A 121 -1.03 -10.08 -10.93
CA TYR A 121 -1.19 -8.83 -11.67
C TYR A 121 -2.65 -8.43 -11.88
N MET A 122 -3.56 -9.40 -12.11
CA MET A 122 -4.98 -9.14 -12.27
C MET A 122 -5.61 -8.46 -11.05
N ALA A 123 -5.19 -8.79 -9.83
CA ALA A 123 -5.68 -8.11 -8.62
C ALA A 123 -5.34 -6.61 -8.65
N TYR A 124 -4.12 -6.26 -9.06
CA TYR A 124 -3.72 -4.86 -9.25
C TYR A 124 -4.60 -4.15 -10.29
N GLU A 125 -4.85 -4.78 -11.46
CA GLU A 125 -5.69 -4.19 -12.52
C GLU A 125 -7.14 -3.97 -12.04
N VAL A 126 -7.71 -4.92 -11.30
CA VAL A 126 -9.05 -4.75 -10.72
C VAL A 126 -9.06 -3.61 -9.71
N LEU A 127 -8.12 -3.59 -8.75
CA LEU A 127 -8.07 -2.55 -7.71
C LEU A 127 -7.81 -1.15 -8.30
N LYS A 128 -7.02 -1.06 -9.35
CA LYS A 128 -6.79 0.20 -10.09
C LYS A 128 -8.11 0.81 -10.59
N SER A 129 -9.09 0.00 -10.93
CA SER A 129 -10.42 0.45 -11.37
C SER A 129 -11.39 0.72 -10.21
N ARG A 130 -11.02 0.38 -8.97
CA ARG A 130 -11.87 0.52 -7.76
C ARG A 130 -11.51 1.70 -6.87
N ILE A 131 -10.37 2.33 -7.09
CA ILE A 131 -9.95 3.56 -6.41
C ILE A 131 -10.50 4.81 -7.12
N GLY A 132 -10.58 5.91 -6.40
CA GLY A 132 -11.14 7.16 -6.92
C GLY A 132 -12.66 7.19 -7.00
N ARG A 133 -13.33 6.28 -6.26
CA ARG A 133 -14.79 6.09 -6.32
C ARG A 133 -15.52 6.39 -5.00
N HIS A 134 -14.80 6.76 -3.96
CA HIS A 134 -15.38 7.01 -2.65
C HIS A 134 -14.91 8.34 -2.09
N LEU A 135 -15.78 9.36 -2.15
CA LEU A 135 -15.55 10.73 -1.68
C LEU A 135 -14.37 11.47 -2.33
N ASN A 136 -13.83 10.97 -3.44
CA ASN A 136 -12.72 11.63 -4.12
C ASN A 136 -13.13 12.99 -4.70
N GLU A 137 -14.31 13.08 -5.31
CA GLU A 137 -14.83 14.31 -5.88
C GLU A 137 -15.09 15.36 -4.79
N GLU A 138 -15.72 14.95 -3.69
CA GLU A 138 -16.04 15.84 -2.56
C GLU A 138 -14.80 16.49 -1.95
N TYR A 139 -13.69 15.77 -1.87
CA TYR A 139 -12.44 16.28 -1.32
C TYR A 139 -11.43 16.76 -2.36
N GLY A 140 -11.76 16.69 -3.65
CA GLY A 140 -10.82 17.00 -4.73
C GLY A 140 -9.60 16.08 -4.75
N LEU A 141 -9.77 14.82 -4.34
CA LEU A 141 -8.70 13.84 -4.23
C LEU A 141 -8.52 13.04 -5.51
N GLU A 142 -7.31 12.99 -6.01
CA GLU A 142 -6.96 12.02 -7.05
C GLU A 142 -6.88 10.58 -6.49
N ALA A 143 -7.26 9.61 -7.33
CA ALA A 143 -7.11 8.20 -7.02
C ALA A 143 -5.63 7.83 -6.87
N LYS A 144 -5.19 7.49 -5.66
CA LYS A 144 -3.79 7.16 -5.36
C LYS A 144 -3.65 5.72 -4.89
N MET A 145 -2.62 5.05 -5.40
CA MET A 145 -2.24 3.71 -4.97
C MET A 145 -0.75 3.66 -4.65
N LEU A 146 -0.44 3.32 -3.41
CA LEU A 146 0.90 2.93 -2.99
C LEU A 146 1.08 1.43 -3.27
N ILE A 147 2.27 1.05 -3.72
CA ILE A 147 2.63 -0.33 -4.01
C ILE A 147 4.00 -0.56 -3.38
N THR A 148 4.10 -1.47 -2.43
CA THR A 148 5.39 -1.82 -1.83
C THR A 148 5.82 -3.22 -2.23
N CYS A 149 7.09 -3.42 -2.50
CA CYS A 149 7.62 -4.72 -2.90
C CYS A 149 9.09 -4.90 -2.53
N ASN A 150 9.49 -6.15 -2.44
CA ASN A 150 10.88 -6.56 -2.45
C ASN A 150 11.36 -6.78 -3.91
N PRO A 151 12.67 -6.69 -4.20
CA PRO A 151 13.20 -6.91 -5.55
C PRO A 151 12.88 -8.32 -6.05
N LYS A 152 12.10 -8.40 -7.13
CA LYS A 152 11.74 -9.67 -7.77
C LYS A 152 11.45 -9.46 -9.24
N LYS A 153 11.92 -10.36 -10.12
CA LYS A 153 11.59 -10.31 -11.57
C LYS A 153 10.17 -10.84 -11.81
N ASN A 154 9.19 -9.97 -11.62
CA ASN A 154 7.76 -10.24 -11.82
C ASN A 154 7.10 -9.11 -12.62
N TRP A 155 5.77 -8.97 -12.54
CA TRP A 155 5.03 -7.92 -13.23
C TRP A 155 5.46 -6.49 -12.81
N LEU A 156 5.91 -6.27 -11.56
CA LEU A 156 6.42 -4.97 -11.11
C LEU A 156 7.72 -4.60 -11.83
N TYR A 157 8.60 -5.56 -12.03
CA TYR A 157 9.81 -5.35 -12.83
C TYR A 157 9.45 -4.91 -14.25
N LYS A 158 8.50 -5.62 -14.90
CA LYS A 158 8.09 -5.35 -16.28
C LYS A 158 7.37 -4.01 -16.44
N HIS A 159 6.45 -3.67 -15.53
CA HIS A 159 5.55 -2.53 -15.69
C HIS A 159 6.02 -1.25 -15.01
N PHE A 160 6.96 -1.33 -14.05
CA PHE A 160 7.43 -0.18 -13.29
C PHE A 160 8.94 -0.01 -13.29
N TYR A 161 9.70 -1.03 -12.87
CA TYR A 161 11.16 -0.88 -12.72
C TYR A 161 11.85 -0.70 -14.08
N LYS A 162 11.62 -1.62 -15.03
CA LYS A 162 12.23 -1.52 -16.36
C LYS A 162 11.85 -0.22 -17.09
N PRO A 163 10.57 0.18 -17.19
CA PRO A 163 10.19 1.47 -17.76
C PRO A 163 10.79 2.67 -17.02
N HIS A 164 10.99 2.58 -15.68
CA HIS A 164 11.68 3.63 -14.92
C HIS A 164 13.13 3.78 -15.37
N ILE A 165 13.87 2.67 -15.49
CA ILE A 165 15.27 2.70 -15.98
C ILE A 165 15.37 3.18 -17.43
N ASP A 166 14.43 2.74 -18.28
CA ASP A 166 14.38 3.11 -19.69
C ASP A 166 13.84 4.55 -19.94
N GLY A 167 13.41 5.26 -18.87
CA GLY A 167 12.82 6.61 -18.99
C GLY A 167 11.44 6.66 -19.66
N THR A 168 10.76 5.51 -19.75
CA THR A 168 9.46 5.35 -20.41
C THR A 168 8.28 5.14 -19.45
N LEU A 169 8.52 5.26 -18.15
CA LEU A 169 7.47 5.13 -17.14
C LEU A 169 6.40 6.21 -17.36
N PRO A 170 5.09 5.86 -17.36
CA PRO A 170 4.02 6.84 -17.48
C PRO A 170 4.13 7.96 -16.47
N LYS A 171 3.79 9.19 -16.86
CA LYS A 171 3.94 10.40 -16.01
C LYS A 171 3.14 10.34 -14.70
N ASP A 172 2.07 9.58 -14.66
CA ASP A 172 1.23 9.35 -13.49
C ASP A 172 1.74 8.21 -12.57
N CYS A 173 2.89 7.62 -12.93
CA CYS A 173 3.55 6.57 -12.17
C CYS A 173 4.92 7.05 -11.66
N ALA A 174 5.30 6.57 -10.48
CA ALA A 174 6.64 6.74 -9.95
C ALA A 174 7.20 5.40 -9.44
N PHE A 175 8.49 5.22 -9.60
CA PHE A 175 9.24 4.15 -8.95
C PHE A 175 10.29 4.78 -8.03
N VAL A 176 10.24 4.44 -6.76
CA VAL A 176 11.20 4.89 -5.75
C VAL A 176 11.93 3.66 -5.24
N GLN A 177 13.24 3.63 -5.46
CA GLN A 177 14.09 2.59 -4.89
C GLN A 177 14.45 2.94 -3.46
N ALA A 178 14.25 1.99 -2.54
CA ALA A 178 14.68 2.10 -1.17
C ALA A 178 15.66 0.97 -0.85
N LEU A 179 16.83 1.32 -0.43
CA LEU A 179 17.84 0.39 0.04
C LEU A 179 17.83 0.32 1.57
N VAL A 180 18.37 -0.75 2.12
CA VAL A 180 18.53 -0.90 3.58
C VAL A 180 19.31 0.27 4.18
N TYR A 181 20.31 0.76 3.45
CA TYR A 181 21.18 1.88 3.87
C TYR A 181 20.47 3.25 3.88
N ASP A 182 19.31 3.36 3.21
CA ASP A 182 18.50 4.60 3.21
C ASP A 182 17.69 4.76 4.49
N ASN A 183 17.62 3.73 5.33
CA ASN A 183 16.86 3.75 6.58
C ASN A 183 17.78 4.06 7.78
N PRO A 184 17.73 5.28 8.34
CA PRO A 184 18.61 5.69 9.43
C PRO A 184 18.32 4.98 10.77
N PHE A 185 17.21 4.24 10.87
CA PHE A 185 16.80 3.54 12.09
C PHE A 185 17.27 2.08 12.13
N ILE A 186 18.01 1.62 11.11
CA ILE A 186 18.52 0.25 11.05
C ILE A 186 19.84 0.15 11.80
N THR A 187 19.95 -0.88 12.62
CA THR A 187 21.18 -1.17 13.35
C THR A 187 22.25 -1.75 12.42
N PRO A 188 23.54 -1.47 12.64
CA PRO A 188 24.65 -2.08 11.89
C PRO A 188 24.62 -3.62 11.93
N ASP A 189 24.13 -4.21 13.04
CA ASP A 189 24.00 -5.66 13.16
C ASP A 189 22.98 -6.25 12.21
N TYR A 190 21.84 -5.56 11.99
CA TYR A 190 20.87 -5.99 11.01
C TYR A 190 21.42 -5.94 9.57
N ILE A 191 22.19 -4.90 9.24
CA ILE A 191 22.83 -4.80 7.92
C ILE A 191 23.75 -5.99 7.70
N ARG A 192 24.57 -6.35 8.70
CA ARG A 192 25.46 -7.51 8.62
C ARG A 192 24.75 -8.85 8.43
N THR A 193 23.49 -8.96 8.84
CA THR A 193 22.72 -10.20 8.62
C THR A 193 22.14 -10.31 7.20
N LEU A 194 22.19 -9.22 6.41
CA LEU A 194 21.71 -9.20 5.03
C LEU A 194 22.83 -9.39 3.99
N GLU A 195 24.08 -9.27 4.40
CA GLU A 195 25.29 -9.55 3.59
C GLU A 195 25.68 -11.04 3.66
#